data_188ccb577719d0d361dd4966d50ed352
#
_entry.id   188ccb577719d0d361dd4966d50ed352
#
_cell.length_a   1.000
_cell.length_b   1.000
_cell.length_c   1.000
_cell.angle_alpha   90.00
_cell.angle_beta   90.00
_cell.angle_gamma   90.00
#
_symmetry.space_group_name_H-M   'P 1'
#
loop_
_entity.id
_entity.type
_entity.pdbx_description
1 polymer ?
#
loop_
_entity_poly.entity_id
_entity_poly.type
_entity_poly.pdbx_seq_one_letter_code
_entity_poly.pdbx_strand_id
1 'polypeptide(L)'
;MEEYKEKAKEIMVIGHKNPDTDSICSAICYADLKNKITGTDNYVPKRAGHLNEETHFVLNRFGVEAPEYIKDVRPQVMNIEIRHTEGINSEISVRNAWKLMDSLNVVTLPITEGRKLTGLVSIDDIAKSYFETFDNRVLSNAKTSFANIVETLGGRVITGDESEIFDKGKMLIAAANPDMMESMIDEGDIVILGNRYESQLCAIEMEAKCLIICEGAKVSNTIAKVAKSHNCIIIETDYDTYTVARLMNQAIPVGFFMTPRDRIVCFKTTDYVEDIQEIMTKKRFRDCLLYTSPSPR
;
A
#
# COMPACT_ATOMS: atom_id res chain seq x y z
N MET A 1 8.54 -11.72 -17.93
CA MET A 1 7.16 -11.23 -18.16
C MET A 1 6.44 -12.32 -18.94
N GLU A 2 5.73 -13.19 -18.26
CA GLU A 2 4.80 -14.10 -18.90
C GLU A 2 3.54 -13.29 -19.21
N GLU A 3 3.26 -13.12 -20.50
CA GLU A 3 1.99 -12.60 -21.00
C GLU A 3 0.84 -13.44 -20.38
N TYR A 4 0.09 -12.84 -19.48
CA TYR A 4 -1.25 -13.33 -19.17
C TYR A 4 -2.06 -13.18 -20.46
N LYS A 5 -2.13 -14.25 -21.27
CA LYS A 5 -3.14 -14.36 -22.30
C LYS A 5 -4.48 -14.21 -21.61
N GLU A 6 -5.18 -13.12 -21.87
CA GLU A 6 -6.60 -12.99 -21.55
C GLU A 6 -7.30 -14.26 -22.06
N LYS A 7 -7.63 -15.15 -21.14
CA LYS A 7 -8.54 -16.24 -21.47
C LYS A 7 -9.84 -15.57 -21.90
N ALA A 8 -10.22 -15.76 -23.15
CA ALA A 8 -11.48 -15.26 -23.65
C ALA A 8 -12.59 -15.61 -22.65
N LYS A 9 -13.35 -14.59 -22.22
CA LYS A 9 -14.33 -14.69 -21.14
C LYS A 9 -15.39 -15.73 -21.53
N GLU A 10 -15.42 -16.86 -20.82
CA GLU A 10 -16.42 -17.92 -21.02
C GLU A 10 -17.81 -17.37 -20.73
N ILE A 11 -18.74 -17.53 -21.67
CA ILE A 11 -20.15 -17.14 -21.57
C ILE A 11 -20.96 -18.40 -21.39
N MET A 12 -21.47 -18.65 -20.20
CA MET A 12 -22.27 -19.82 -19.91
C MET A 12 -23.66 -19.67 -20.46
N VAL A 13 -24.09 -20.66 -21.27
CA VAL A 13 -25.45 -20.80 -21.76
C VAL A 13 -26.14 -21.87 -20.95
N ILE A 14 -27.13 -21.48 -20.15
CA ILE A 14 -27.76 -22.35 -19.17
C ILE A 14 -29.30 -22.24 -19.28
N GLY A 15 -29.99 -23.37 -19.17
CA GLY A 15 -31.43 -23.41 -19.09
C GLY A 15 -31.98 -23.30 -17.67
N HIS A 16 -33.17 -23.81 -17.41
CA HIS A 16 -33.78 -23.76 -16.08
C HIS A 16 -33.17 -24.77 -15.08
N LYS A 17 -33.43 -24.57 -13.80
CA LYS A 17 -32.82 -25.32 -12.66
C LYS A 17 -33.04 -26.84 -12.72
N ASN A 18 -34.22 -27.27 -13.17
CA ASN A 18 -34.54 -28.68 -13.32
C ASN A 18 -34.65 -29.02 -14.82
N PRO A 19 -33.49 -29.20 -15.50
CA PRO A 19 -33.47 -29.22 -16.94
C PRO A 19 -34.15 -30.47 -17.49
N ASP A 20 -35.06 -30.26 -18.43
CA ASP A 20 -35.62 -31.29 -19.31
C ASP A 20 -34.83 -31.36 -20.61
N THR A 21 -35.27 -32.24 -21.52
CA THR A 21 -34.59 -32.44 -22.81
C THR A 21 -34.54 -31.17 -23.63
N ASP A 22 -35.63 -30.39 -23.66
CA ASP A 22 -35.70 -29.13 -24.38
C ASP A 22 -34.72 -28.11 -23.83
N SER A 23 -34.67 -27.94 -22.53
CA SER A 23 -33.74 -27.03 -21.84
C SER A 23 -32.26 -27.31 -22.17
N ILE A 24 -31.89 -28.60 -22.17
CA ILE A 24 -30.50 -29.01 -22.46
C ILE A 24 -30.18 -28.86 -23.96
N CYS A 25 -31.06 -29.33 -24.84
CA CYS A 25 -30.85 -29.19 -26.28
C CYS A 25 -30.83 -27.74 -26.74
N SER A 26 -31.70 -26.90 -26.19
CA SER A 26 -31.71 -25.46 -26.48
C SER A 26 -30.42 -24.77 -26.05
N ALA A 27 -29.88 -25.10 -24.86
CA ALA A 27 -28.60 -24.54 -24.38
C ALA A 27 -27.45 -24.92 -25.33
N ILE A 28 -27.36 -26.19 -25.73
CA ILE A 28 -26.32 -26.67 -26.66
C ILE A 28 -26.44 -25.97 -28.02
N CYS A 29 -27.63 -25.98 -28.60
CA CYS A 29 -27.85 -25.38 -29.92
C CYS A 29 -27.62 -23.87 -29.94
N TYR A 30 -28.03 -23.16 -28.88
CA TYR A 30 -27.81 -21.73 -28.78
C TYR A 30 -26.33 -21.38 -28.61
N ALA A 31 -25.59 -22.13 -27.82
CA ALA A 31 -24.14 -21.94 -27.67
C ALA A 31 -23.41 -22.15 -28.99
N ASP A 32 -23.71 -23.24 -29.72
CA ASP A 32 -23.13 -23.53 -31.03
C ASP A 32 -23.47 -22.43 -32.06
N LEU A 33 -24.75 -22.01 -32.12
CA LEU A 33 -25.17 -20.92 -32.99
C LEU A 33 -24.44 -19.61 -32.72
N LYS A 34 -24.29 -19.25 -31.44
CA LYS A 34 -23.61 -18.01 -31.04
C LYS A 34 -22.13 -18.09 -31.40
N ASN A 35 -21.46 -19.20 -31.13
CA ASN A 35 -20.08 -19.41 -31.52
C ASN A 35 -19.85 -19.27 -33.02
N LYS A 36 -20.74 -19.86 -33.85
CA LYS A 36 -20.68 -19.72 -35.30
C LYS A 36 -20.92 -18.29 -35.80
N ILE A 37 -21.86 -17.56 -35.18
CA ILE A 37 -22.16 -16.17 -35.58
C ILE A 37 -21.02 -15.24 -35.19
N THR A 38 -20.43 -15.43 -34.01
CA THR A 38 -19.37 -14.53 -33.47
C THR A 38 -17.96 -14.94 -33.90
N GLY A 39 -17.82 -16.15 -34.49
CA GLY A 39 -16.48 -16.68 -34.83
C GLY A 39 -15.62 -17.00 -33.61
N THR A 40 -16.23 -17.34 -32.47
CA THR A 40 -15.56 -17.63 -31.20
C THR A 40 -16.02 -18.98 -30.65
N ASP A 41 -15.31 -19.50 -29.63
CA ASP A 41 -15.69 -20.68 -28.86
C ASP A 41 -16.04 -20.32 -27.40
N ASN A 42 -16.42 -19.06 -27.17
CA ASN A 42 -16.62 -18.52 -25.80
C ASN A 42 -17.97 -18.94 -25.20
N TYR A 43 -18.96 -19.27 -26.01
CA TYR A 43 -20.29 -19.69 -25.55
C TYR A 43 -20.25 -21.18 -25.21
N VAL A 44 -20.38 -21.51 -23.92
CA VAL A 44 -20.29 -22.91 -23.46
C VAL A 44 -21.60 -23.33 -22.81
N PRO A 45 -22.23 -24.44 -23.29
CA PRO A 45 -23.46 -24.92 -22.68
C PRO A 45 -23.17 -25.51 -21.30
N LYS A 46 -23.96 -25.17 -20.29
CA LYS A 46 -23.93 -25.70 -18.94
C LYS A 46 -25.31 -26.16 -18.51
N ARG A 47 -25.40 -26.93 -17.43
CA ARG A 47 -26.68 -27.37 -16.84
C ARG A 47 -26.72 -27.10 -15.33
N ALA A 48 -27.91 -26.71 -14.83
CA ALA A 48 -28.13 -26.42 -13.43
C ALA A 48 -28.73 -27.57 -12.63
N GLY A 49 -28.97 -28.74 -13.27
CA GLY A 49 -29.57 -29.91 -12.64
C GLY A 49 -29.13 -31.23 -13.25
N HIS A 50 -29.68 -32.31 -12.73
CA HIS A 50 -29.42 -33.65 -13.23
C HIS A 50 -30.16 -33.89 -14.54
N LEU A 51 -29.54 -34.65 -15.43
CA LEU A 51 -30.19 -35.10 -16.66
C LEU A 51 -31.20 -36.20 -16.34
N ASN A 52 -32.35 -36.17 -17.01
CA ASN A 52 -33.32 -37.28 -17.01
C ASN A 52 -32.94 -38.34 -18.05
N GLU A 53 -33.60 -39.49 -17.99
CA GLU A 53 -33.32 -40.62 -18.88
C GLU A 53 -33.58 -40.29 -20.37
N GLU A 54 -34.62 -39.52 -20.64
CA GLU A 54 -34.95 -39.06 -22.00
C GLU A 54 -33.81 -38.20 -22.58
N THR A 55 -33.30 -37.24 -21.79
CA THR A 55 -32.17 -36.40 -22.20
C THR A 55 -30.92 -37.22 -22.48
N HIS A 56 -30.62 -38.18 -21.58
CA HIS A 56 -29.51 -39.11 -21.80
C HIS A 56 -29.68 -39.91 -23.11
N PHE A 57 -30.89 -40.41 -23.39
CA PHE A 57 -31.16 -41.15 -24.61
C PHE A 57 -30.92 -40.26 -25.85
N VAL A 58 -31.45 -39.03 -25.84
CA VAL A 58 -31.31 -38.10 -26.98
C VAL A 58 -29.83 -37.74 -27.20
N LEU A 59 -29.09 -37.33 -26.15
CA LEU A 59 -27.67 -36.98 -26.28
C LEU A 59 -26.83 -38.15 -26.81
N ASN A 60 -27.04 -39.37 -26.29
CA ASN A 60 -26.34 -40.57 -26.75
C ASN A 60 -26.73 -40.93 -28.22
N ARG A 61 -27.99 -40.76 -28.61
CA ARG A 61 -28.46 -41.05 -29.95
C ARG A 61 -27.80 -40.18 -31.03
N PHE A 62 -27.48 -38.91 -30.66
CA PHE A 62 -26.85 -37.97 -31.56
C PHE A 62 -25.33 -37.81 -31.34
N GLY A 63 -24.75 -38.56 -30.41
CA GLY A 63 -23.32 -38.50 -30.12
C GLY A 63 -22.87 -37.14 -29.55
N VAL A 64 -23.74 -36.44 -28.82
CA VAL A 64 -23.47 -35.13 -28.22
C VAL A 64 -23.11 -35.32 -26.74
N GLU A 65 -22.00 -34.70 -26.30
CA GLU A 65 -21.61 -34.73 -24.91
C GLU A 65 -22.57 -33.92 -24.03
N ALA A 66 -22.80 -34.43 -22.80
CA ALA A 66 -23.65 -33.74 -21.84
C ALA A 66 -23.01 -32.46 -21.35
N PRO A 67 -23.73 -31.33 -21.27
CA PRO A 67 -23.21 -30.11 -20.70
C PRO A 67 -22.71 -30.32 -19.25
N GLU A 68 -21.63 -29.63 -18.91
CA GLU A 68 -21.07 -29.69 -17.54
C GLU A 68 -22.09 -29.17 -16.52
N TYR A 69 -22.14 -29.83 -15.37
CA TYR A 69 -23.00 -29.42 -14.25
C TYR A 69 -22.39 -28.25 -13.49
N ILE A 70 -23.15 -27.17 -13.35
CA ILE A 70 -22.78 -26.01 -12.55
C ILE A 70 -23.65 -25.93 -11.29
N LYS A 71 -23.01 -25.86 -10.13
CA LYS A 71 -23.71 -25.79 -8.84
C LYS A 71 -24.18 -24.40 -8.48
N ASP A 72 -23.43 -23.40 -8.91
CA ASP A 72 -23.67 -22.01 -8.56
C ASP A 72 -23.30 -21.11 -9.75
N VAL A 73 -24.16 -20.19 -10.11
CA VAL A 73 -24.00 -19.25 -11.22
C VAL A 73 -23.56 -17.87 -10.78
N ARG A 74 -23.38 -17.66 -9.46
CA ARG A 74 -22.91 -16.39 -8.92
C ARG A 74 -21.51 -16.07 -9.43
N PRO A 75 -21.23 -14.83 -9.79
CA PRO A 75 -19.90 -14.44 -10.27
C PRO A 75 -18.84 -14.63 -9.18
N GLN A 76 -17.74 -15.28 -9.54
CA GLN A 76 -16.54 -15.36 -8.73
C GLN A 76 -15.60 -14.19 -9.06
N VAL A 77 -14.66 -13.92 -8.17
CA VAL A 77 -13.65 -12.84 -8.37
C VAL A 77 -12.90 -12.99 -9.69
N MET A 78 -12.62 -14.23 -10.12
CA MET A 78 -11.94 -14.49 -11.40
C MET A 78 -12.76 -14.05 -12.63
N ASN A 79 -14.06 -13.80 -12.47
CA ASN A 79 -14.96 -13.40 -13.56
C ASN A 79 -15.13 -11.87 -13.68
N ILE A 80 -14.51 -11.10 -12.79
CA ILE A 80 -14.57 -9.63 -12.79
C ILE A 80 -13.19 -9.04 -13.08
N GLU A 81 -13.20 -7.78 -13.50
CA GLU A 81 -11.96 -7.02 -13.67
C GLU A 81 -11.34 -6.70 -12.30
N ILE A 82 -10.05 -6.98 -12.17
CA ILE A 82 -9.28 -6.79 -10.94
C ILE A 82 -8.19 -5.76 -11.22
N ARG A 83 -8.06 -4.76 -10.34
CA ARG A 83 -6.95 -3.83 -10.41
C ARG A 83 -5.67 -4.49 -9.89
N HIS A 84 -4.62 -4.44 -10.67
CA HIS A 84 -3.29 -4.86 -10.25
C HIS A 84 -2.54 -3.64 -9.66
N THR A 85 -2.11 -3.76 -8.41
CA THR A 85 -1.33 -2.72 -7.72
C THR A 85 -0.04 -3.35 -7.22
N GLU A 86 1.09 -2.74 -7.58
CA GLU A 86 2.39 -3.17 -7.06
C GLU A 86 2.51 -2.83 -5.57
N GLY A 87 3.19 -3.71 -4.82
CA GLY A 87 3.47 -3.47 -3.41
C GLY A 87 4.60 -2.47 -3.22
N ILE A 88 4.52 -1.73 -2.13
CA ILE A 88 5.54 -0.76 -1.73
C ILE A 88 6.37 -1.29 -0.56
N ASN A 89 7.57 -0.72 -0.37
CA ASN A 89 8.40 -1.01 0.79
C ASN A 89 7.88 -0.26 2.03
N SER A 90 7.95 -0.90 3.22
CA SER A 90 7.57 -0.32 4.50
C SER A 90 8.38 0.92 4.91
N GLU A 91 9.60 1.05 4.39
CA GLU A 91 10.54 2.12 4.74
C GLU A 91 10.28 3.45 4.02
N ILE A 92 9.44 3.48 2.97
CA ILE A 92 9.12 4.75 2.33
C ILE A 92 8.38 5.69 3.28
N SER A 93 8.59 7.00 3.11
CA SER A 93 7.92 8.00 3.94
C SER A 93 6.40 8.03 3.71
N VAL A 94 5.64 8.42 4.74
CA VAL A 94 4.21 8.71 4.63
C VAL A 94 3.94 9.68 3.48
N ARG A 95 4.82 10.68 3.28
CA ARG A 95 4.73 11.64 2.15
C ARG A 95 4.76 10.96 0.79
N ASN A 96 5.68 10.02 0.60
CA ASN A 96 5.82 9.31 -0.67
C ASN A 96 4.70 8.31 -0.89
N ALA A 97 4.26 7.63 0.17
CA ALA A 97 3.08 6.77 0.09
C ALA A 97 1.82 7.56 -0.32
N TRP A 98 1.60 8.75 0.26
CA TRP A 98 0.51 9.64 -0.13
C TRP A 98 0.60 10.07 -1.60
N LYS A 99 1.78 10.55 -2.05
CA LYS A 99 1.98 10.93 -3.46
C LYS A 99 1.68 9.77 -4.42
N LEU A 100 2.08 8.55 -4.04
CA LEU A 100 1.81 7.36 -4.85
C LEU A 100 0.33 7.02 -4.89
N MET A 101 -0.38 7.09 -3.75
CA MET A 101 -1.84 6.90 -3.69
C MET A 101 -2.57 7.90 -4.60
N ASP A 102 -2.17 9.16 -4.54
CA ASP A 102 -2.75 10.23 -5.37
C ASP A 102 -2.50 9.99 -6.86
N SER A 103 -1.25 9.70 -7.24
CA SER A 103 -0.87 9.44 -8.64
C SER A 103 -1.54 8.21 -9.24
N LEU A 104 -1.74 7.16 -8.45
CA LEU A 104 -2.41 5.93 -8.86
C LEU A 104 -3.94 6.00 -8.70
N ASN A 105 -4.46 7.07 -8.10
CA ASN A 105 -5.87 7.22 -7.73
C ASN A 105 -6.39 5.99 -6.95
N VAL A 106 -5.69 5.62 -5.88
CA VAL A 106 -6.03 4.53 -4.96
C VAL A 106 -6.10 5.05 -3.53
N VAL A 107 -6.89 4.38 -2.68
CA VAL A 107 -7.04 4.72 -1.26
C VAL A 107 -6.29 3.77 -0.33
N THR A 108 -5.66 2.73 -0.91
CA THR A 108 -4.87 1.73 -0.18
C THR A 108 -3.67 1.29 -1.01
N LEU A 109 -2.57 0.96 -0.33
CA LEU A 109 -1.38 0.37 -0.94
C LEU A 109 -0.96 -0.87 -0.16
N PRO A 110 -0.69 -2.00 -0.84
CA PRO A 110 -0.10 -3.16 -0.20
C PRO A 110 1.37 -2.89 0.15
N ILE A 111 1.81 -3.33 1.32
CA ILE A 111 3.21 -3.27 1.76
C ILE A 111 3.80 -4.67 1.61
N THR A 112 4.95 -4.74 0.92
CA THR A 112 5.57 -6.02 0.59
C THR A 112 7.08 -6.03 0.89
N GLU A 113 7.58 -7.18 1.27
CA GLU A 113 9.01 -7.52 1.27
C GLU A 113 9.27 -8.52 0.14
N GLY A 114 9.85 -8.05 -0.95
CA GLY A 114 9.95 -8.82 -2.18
C GLY A 114 8.56 -9.17 -2.71
N ARG A 115 8.22 -10.47 -2.73
CA ARG A 115 6.90 -10.96 -3.17
C ARG A 115 5.92 -11.23 -2.02
N LYS A 116 6.34 -11.03 -0.77
CA LYS A 116 5.52 -11.36 0.41
C LYS A 116 4.79 -10.12 0.89
N LEU A 117 3.47 -10.22 1.01
CA LEU A 117 2.64 -9.20 1.65
C LEU A 117 2.91 -9.17 3.16
N THR A 118 3.33 -8.01 3.68
CA THR A 118 3.61 -7.78 5.11
C THR A 118 2.57 -6.91 5.77
N GLY A 119 1.91 -6.03 5.01
CA GLY A 119 0.91 -5.12 5.54
C GLY A 119 0.09 -4.42 4.46
N LEU A 120 -0.75 -3.52 4.91
CA LEU A 120 -1.56 -2.62 4.08
C LEU A 120 -1.55 -1.23 4.71
N VAL A 121 -1.40 -0.20 3.93
CA VAL A 121 -1.62 1.18 4.36
C VAL A 121 -2.79 1.80 3.62
N SER A 122 -3.64 2.50 4.35
CA SER A 122 -4.80 3.22 3.82
C SER A 122 -4.67 4.72 4.04
N ILE A 123 -5.53 5.50 3.37
CA ILE A 123 -5.65 6.95 3.63
C ILE A 123 -6.04 7.20 5.10
N ASP A 124 -6.86 6.34 5.70
CA ASP A 124 -7.25 6.47 7.11
C ASP A 124 -6.04 6.30 8.05
N ASP A 125 -5.09 5.41 7.72
CA ASP A 125 -3.85 5.25 8.49
C ASP A 125 -2.95 6.49 8.37
N ILE A 126 -2.87 7.07 7.17
CA ILE A 126 -2.16 8.34 6.94
C ILE A 126 -2.85 9.48 7.71
N ALA A 127 -4.17 9.57 7.67
CA ALA A 127 -4.90 10.59 8.43
C ALA A 127 -4.66 10.46 9.94
N LYS A 128 -4.70 9.26 10.50
CA LYS A 128 -4.40 9.01 11.91
C LYS A 128 -3.00 9.48 12.29
N SER A 129 -2.00 9.29 11.41
CA SER A 129 -0.64 9.76 11.65
C SER A 129 -0.57 11.26 11.93
N TYR A 130 -1.48 12.05 11.36
CA TYR A 130 -1.58 13.50 11.61
C TYR A 130 -2.32 13.87 12.88
N PHE A 131 -3.36 13.10 13.25
CA PHE A 131 -4.23 13.43 14.37
C PHE A 131 -3.78 12.83 15.70
N GLU A 132 -3.08 11.72 15.68
CA GLU A 132 -2.69 10.98 16.88
C GLU A 132 -1.23 11.24 17.30
N THR A 133 -0.44 11.93 16.45
CA THR A 133 0.99 12.12 16.70
C THR A 133 1.26 13.44 17.43
N PHE A 134 1.13 13.43 18.75
CA PHE A 134 1.51 14.54 19.63
C PHE A 134 2.85 14.31 20.35
N ASP A 135 3.47 13.15 20.14
CA ASP A 135 4.75 12.79 20.78
C ASP A 135 5.92 13.29 19.92
N ASN A 136 6.78 14.11 20.52
CA ASN A 136 8.01 14.61 19.88
C ASN A 136 9.07 13.51 19.67
N ARG A 137 8.84 12.29 20.17
CA ARG A 137 9.68 11.09 19.97
C ARG A 137 9.16 10.16 18.87
N VAL A 138 8.09 10.51 18.20
CA VAL A 138 7.49 9.62 17.19
C VAL A 138 8.46 9.22 16.08
N LEU A 139 9.33 10.13 15.66
CA LEU A 139 10.35 9.86 14.62
C LEU A 139 11.35 8.78 15.06
N SER A 140 11.83 8.85 16.31
CA SER A 140 12.74 7.83 16.84
C SER A 140 12.02 6.51 17.14
N ASN A 141 10.79 6.56 17.65
CA ASN A 141 9.97 5.37 17.87
C ASN A 141 9.68 4.62 16.55
N ALA A 142 9.51 5.38 15.46
CA ALA A 142 9.29 4.84 14.13
C ALA A 142 10.59 4.46 13.39
N LYS A 143 11.76 4.69 14.00
CA LYS A 143 13.07 4.44 13.37
C LYS A 143 13.21 5.12 12.01
N THR A 144 12.91 6.42 11.97
CA THR A 144 12.89 7.21 10.74
C THR A 144 14.30 7.38 10.17
N SER A 145 14.53 7.10 8.90
CA SER A 145 15.81 7.34 8.24
C SER A 145 16.01 8.83 7.97
N PHE A 146 17.27 9.30 8.06
CA PHE A 146 17.58 10.69 7.69
C PHE A 146 17.34 10.94 6.20
N ALA A 147 17.46 9.94 5.35
CA ALA A 147 17.08 10.05 3.94
C ALA A 147 15.61 10.46 3.75
N ASN A 148 14.68 9.86 4.51
CA ASN A 148 13.28 10.27 4.49
C ASN A 148 13.08 11.71 4.97
N ILE A 149 13.85 12.14 5.99
CA ILE A 149 13.81 13.53 6.50
C ILE A 149 14.30 14.49 5.42
N VAL A 150 15.48 14.23 4.83
CA VAL A 150 16.09 15.04 3.77
C VAL A 150 15.14 15.18 2.59
N GLU A 151 14.59 14.06 2.10
CA GLU A 151 13.66 14.06 0.98
C GLU A 151 12.37 14.84 1.30
N THR A 152 11.82 14.63 2.51
CA THR A 152 10.59 15.29 2.95
C THR A 152 10.76 16.81 3.04
N LEU A 153 11.91 17.26 3.52
CA LEU A 153 12.22 18.68 3.67
C LEU A 153 12.79 19.32 2.40
N GLY A 154 12.99 18.54 1.31
CA GLY A 154 13.73 19.03 0.15
C GLY A 154 15.11 19.58 0.55
N GLY A 155 15.71 18.95 1.58
CA GLY A 155 16.91 19.44 2.24
C GLY A 155 18.18 18.97 1.56
N ARG A 156 19.30 19.47 2.08
CA ARG A 156 20.65 19.08 1.67
C ARG A 156 21.49 18.74 2.89
N VAL A 157 22.13 17.57 2.90
CA VAL A 157 23.07 17.16 3.94
C VAL A 157 24.39 17.94 3.79
N ILE A 158 24.83 18.54 4.87
CA ILE A 158 26.11 19.28 4.97
C ILE A 158 27.17 18.43 5.68
N THR A 159 26.77 17.71 6.72
CA THR A 159 27.59 16.78 7.50
C THR A 159 26.82 15.53 7.85
N GLY A 160 27.49 14.41 8.04
CA GLY A 160 26.90 13.14 8.43
C GLY A 160 26.45 12.29 7.25
N ASP A 161 25.75 11.21 7.53
CA ASP A 161 25.27 10.23 6.56
C ASP A 161 23.75 10.12 6.62
N GLU A 162 23.06 10.38 5.51
CA GLU A 162 21.61 10.28 5.42
C GLU A 162 21.07 8.83 5.46
N SER A 163 21.95 7.85 5.30
CA SER A 163 21.57 6.43 5.44
C SER A 163 21.35 6.01 6.89
N GLU A 164 21.78 6.82 7.87
CA GLU A 164 21.56 6.55 9.28
C GLU A 164 20.07 6.61 9.64
N ILE A 165 19.72 5.88 10.72
CA ILE A 165 18.37 5.82 11.26
C ILE A 165 18.30 6.62 12.56
N PHE A 166 17.28 7.45 12.71
CA PHE A 166 16.95 8.14 13.95
C PHE A 166 16.13 7.20 14.83
N ASP A 167 16.76 6.61 15.84
CA ASP A 167 16.17 5.60 16.74
C ASP A 167 16.20 6.00 18.23
N LYS A 168 16.81 7.15 18.57
CA LYS A 168 16.89 7.70 19.91
C LYS A 168 16.76 9.21 19.90
N GLY A 169 16.09 9.78 20.89
CA GLY A 169 15.92 11.22 21.04
C GLY A 169 14.53 11.72 20.67
N LYS A 170 14.35 13.02 20.87
CA LYS A 170 13.14 13.77 20.52
C LYS A 170 13.45 14.83 19.48
N MET A 171 12.42 15.38 18.89
CA MET A 171 12.51 16.56 18.04
C MET A 171 12.09 17.79 18.82
N LEU A 172 12.85 18.87 18.72
CA LEU A 172 12.52 20.15 19.33
C LEU A 172 12.88 21.34 18.44
N ILE A 173 12.20 22.47 18.68
CA ILE A 173 12.49 23.74 18.03
C ILE A 173 13.29 24.60 19.02
N ALA A 174 14.49 25.02 18.63
CA ALA A 174 15.37 25.87 19.43
C ALA A 174 14.93 27.35 19.36
N ALA A 175 13.83 27.67 20.03
CA ALA A 175 13.28 29.03 20.09
C ALA A 175 13.81 29.85 21.27
N ALA A 176 14.55 29.22 22.19
CA ALA A 176 15.11 29.86 23.38
C ALA A 176 16.51 30.46 23.14
N ASN A 177 17.05 31.17 24.12
CA ASN A 177 18.47 31.53 24.15
C ASN A 177 19.36 30.32 24.50
N PRO A 178 20.67 30.33 24.20
CA PRO A 178 21.57 29.22 24.43
C PRO A 178 21.52 28.66 25.87
N ASP A 179 21.50 29.51 26.90
CA ASP A 179 21.49 29.07 28.30
C ASP A 179 20.25 28.23 28.66
N MET A 180 19.10 28.55 28.05
CA MET A 180 17.88 27.76 28.22
C MET A 180 17.90 26.51 27.33
N MET A 181 18.52 26.57 26.16
CA MET A 181 18.62 25.44 25.24
C MET A 181 19.39 24.27 25.84
N GLU A 182 20.47 24.54 26.63
CA GLU A 182 21.23 23.53 27.34
C GLU A 182 20.36 22.63 28.22
N SER A 183 19.32 23.19 28.83
CA SER A 183 18.41 22.45 29.70
C SER A 183 17.29 21.68 28.90
N MET A 184 17.13 21.97 27.61
CA MET A 184 16.06 21.43 26.79
C MET A 184 16.55 20.33 25.84
N ILE A 185 17.82 20.35 25.44
CA ILE A 185 18.42 19.42 24.48
C ILE A 185 19.03 18.24 25.24
N ASP A 186 18.62 17.03 24.84
CA ASP A 186 19.23 15.80 25.29
C ASP A 186 20.14 15.21 24.22
N GLU A 187 21.10 14.37 24.61
CA GLU A 187 21.92 13.60 23.67
C GLU A 187 21.06 12.83 22.68
N GLY A 188 21.35 12.99 21.42
CA GLY A 188 20.68 12.29 20.34
C GLY A 188 19.44 12.99 19.76
N ASP A 189 19.08 14.19 20.24
CA ASP A 189 17.93 14.95 19.77
C ASP A 189 18.09 15.48 18.33
N ILE A 190 16.96 15.72 17.65
CA ILE A 190 16.88 16.53 16.44
C ILE A 190 16.49 17.96 16.83
N VAL A 191 17.32 18.93 16.48
CA VAL A 191 17.10 20.34 16.81
C VAL A 191 16.83 21.15 15.54
N ILE A 192 15.64 21.78 15.49
CA ILE A 192 15.22 22.66 14.39
C ILE A 192 15.57 24.09 14.79
N LEU A 193 16.37 24.78 13.98
CA LEU A 193 16.84 26.12 14.28
C LEU A 193 17.18 26.91 12.99
N GLY A 194 17.45 28.20 13.17
CA GLY A 194 17.85 29.11 12.09
C GLY A 194 19.36 29.37 12.07
N ASN A 195 19.73 30.59 11.71
CA ASN A 195 21.12 31.00 11.41
C ASN A 195 21.95 31.48 12.61
N ARG A 196 21.42 31.39 13.84
CA ARG A 196 22.18 31.85 15.05
C ARG A 196 23.33 30.91 15.37
N TYR A 197 24.54 31.42 15.24
CA TYR A 197 25.78 30.66 15.43
C TYR A 197 25.86 30.03 16.83
N GLU A 198 25.55 30.80 17.88
CA GLU A 198 25.62 30.35 19.27
C GLU A 198 24.62 29.22 19.54
N SER A 199 23.44 29.28 18.97
CA SER A 199 22.41 28.23 19.08
C SER A 199 22.84 26.96 18.36
N GLN A 200 23.48 27.07 17.20
CA GLN A 200 24.01 25.92 16.45
C GLN A 200 25.14 25.24 17.24
N LEU A 201 26.07 26.03 17.80
CA LEU A 201 27.19 25.53 18.59
C LEU A 201 26.67 24.83 19.87
N CYS A 202 25.80 25.50 20.63
CA CYS A 202 25.18 24.94 21.82
C CYS A 202 24.52 23.57 21.54
N ALA A 203 23.73 23.45 20.48
CA ALA A 203 23.08 22.20 20.16
C ALA A 203 24.07 21.06 19.82
N ILE A 204 25.20 21.37 19.15
CA ILE A 204 26.25 20.39 18.88
C ILE A 204 26.96 19.98 20.16
N GLU A 205 27.29 20.92 21.04
CA GLU A 205 27.97 20.67 22.34
C GLU A 205 27.09 19.85 23.29
N MET A 206 25.75 19.98 23.18
CA MET A 206 24.77 19.13 23.88
C MET A 206 24.55 17.77 23.22
N GLU A 207 25.40 17.40 22.26
CA GLU A 207 25.36 16.10 21.55
C GLU A 207 24.07 15.81 20.81
N ALA A 208 23.45 16.85 20.23
CA ALA A 208 22.34 16.66 19.32
C ALA A 208 22.76 15.77 18.13
N LYS A 209 21.90 14.80 17.79
CA LYS A 209 22.15 13.91 16.63
C LYS A 209 22.04 14.65 15.32
N CYS A 210 21.10 15.60 15.21
CA CYS A 210 20.90 16.32 13.97
C CYS A 210 20.44 17.77 14.20
N LEU A 211 20.99 18.67 13.40
CA LEU A 211 20.53 20.06 13.26
C LEU A 211 19.83 20.23 11.93
N ILE A 212 18.61 20.78 11.95
CA ILE A 212 17.89 21.19 10.75
C ILE A 212 17.93 22.72 10.66
N ILE A 213 18.70 23.24 9.69
CA ILE A 213 18.91 24.66 9.47
C ILE A 213 17.88 25.19 8.47
N CYS A 214 17.01 26.07 8.95
CA CYS A 214 15.85 26.59 8.21
C CYS A 214 16.14 27.85 7.40
N GLU A 215 15.16 28.27 6.57
CA GLU A 215 15.13 29.56 5.86
C GLU A 215 16.27 29.75 4.83
N GLY A 216 16.79 28.67 4.27
CA GLY A 216 17.91 28.73 3.33
C GLY A 216 19.22 29.24 3.92
N ALA A 217 19.29 29.35 5.26
CA ALA A 217 20.49 29.77 5.96
C ALA A 217 21.65 28.83 5.68
N LYS A 218 22.88 29.41 5.59
CA LYS A 218 24.08 28.62 5.32
C LYS A 218 24.86 28.41 6.59
N VAL A 219 25.30 27.18 6.79
CA VAL A 219 26.16 26.81 7.92
C VAL A 219 27.60 27.25 7.64
N SER A 220 28.23 27.84 8.66
CA SER A 220 29.64 28.22 8.55
C SER A 220 30.54 26.97 8.51
N ASN A 221 31.72 27.11 7.85
CA ASN A 221 32.73 26.05 7.81
C ASN A 221 33.17 25.62 9.22
N THR A 222 33.15 26.53 10.20
CA THR A 222 33.51 26.24 11.58
C THR A 222 32.48 25.32 12.23
N ILE A 223 31.19 25.67 12.13
CA ILE A 223 30.10 24.82 12.63
C ILE A 223 30.10 23.44 11.95
N ALA A 224 30.29 23.39 10.63
CA ALA A 224 30.36 22.11 9.93
C ALA A 224 31.52 21.21 10.41
N LYS A 225 32.66 21.80 10.73
CA LYS A 225 33.83 21.07 11.31
C LYS A 225 33.53 20.56 12.72
N VAL A 226 32.92 21.38 13.57
CA VAL A 226 32.55 20.99 14.93
C VAL A 226 31.47 19.91 14.90
N ALA A 227 30.44 20.05 14.09
CA ALA A 227 29.41 19.03 13.90
C ALA A 227 29.99 17.68 13.47
N LYS A 228 30.94 17.70 12.52
CA LYS A 228 31.62 16.49 12.07
C LYS A 228 32.41 15.80 13.18
N SER A 229 33.07 16.56 14.08
CA SER A 229 33.81 15.98 15.24
C SER A 229 32.89 15.41 16.33
N HIS A 230 31.63 15.82 16.39
CA HIS A 230 30.58 15.31 17.27
C HIS A 230 29.63 14.30 16.60
N ASN A 231 29.90 13.86 15.39
CA ASN A 231 29.01 12.98 14.61
C ASN A 231 27.57 13.54 14.49
N CYS A 232 27.44 14.88 14.47
CA CYS A 232 26.17 15.56 14.31
C CYS A 232 25.86 15.75 12.81
N ILE A 233 24.67 15.32 12.40
CA ILE A 233 24.17 15.50 11.04
C ILE A 233 23.66 16.93 10.92
N ILE A 234 24.00 17.62 9.82
CA ILE A 234 23.42 18.94 9.51
C ILE A 234 22.67 18.84 8.19
N ILE A 235 21.40 19.23 8.22
CA ILE A 235 20.50 19.33 7.06
C ILE A 235 20.11 20.79 6.88
N GLU A 236 20.37 21.38 5.71
CA GLU A 236 19.85 22.71 5.31
C GLU A 236 18.59 22.54 4.52
N THR A 237 17.58 23.40 4.75
CA THR A 237 16.33 23.47 3.98
C THR A 237 15.90 24.92 3.77
N ASP A 238 15.19 25.18 2.67
CA ASP A 238 14.63 26.51 2.38
C ASP A 238 13.33 26.78 3.16
N TYR A 239 12.74 25.77 3.79
CA TYR A 239 11.53 25.93 4.59
C TYR A 239 11.81 26.68 5.91
N ASP A 240 10.81 27.43 6.37
CA ASP A 240 10.79 28.03 7.69
C ASP A 240 10.59 26.96 8.78
N THR A 241 10.90 27.36 10.03
CA THR A 241 10.84 26.46 11.21
C THR A 241 9.46 25.83 11.43
N TYR A 242 8.38 26.60 11.20
CA TYR A 242 7.01 26.09 11.36
C TYR A 242 6.67 25.04 10.29
N THR A 243 7.03 25.31 9.04
CA THR A 243 6.84 24.40 7.93
C THR A 243 7.63 23.10 8.15
N VAL A 244 8.90 23.21 8.57
CA VAL A 244 9.73 22.05 8.92
C VAL A 244 9.05 21.20 9.98
N ALA A 245 8.65 21.81 11.11
CA ALA A 245 8.02 21.08 12.22
C ALA A 245 6.74 20.33 11.78
N ARG A 246 5.95 20.92 10.87
CA ARG A 246 4.76 20.28 10.31
C ARG A 246 5.08 19.13 9.35
N LEU A 247 6.13 19.26 8.57
CA LEU A 247 6.52 18.27 7.57
C LEU A 247 7.22 17.04 8.17
N MET A 248 7.85 17.18 9.34
CA MET A 248 8.64 16.10 9.93
C MET A 248 7.84 14.79 10.10
N ASN A 249 6.58 14.87 10.50
CA ASN A 249 5.73 13.68 10.64
C ASN A 249 5.50 12.94 9.31
N GLN A 250 5.65 13.62 8.18
CA GLN A 250 5.53 13.03 6.86
C GLN A 250 6.77 12.19 6.47
N ALA A 251 7.90 12.38 7.16
CA ALA A 251 9.12 11.60 6.95
C ALA A 251 9.05 10.20 7.58
N ILE A 252 8.12 9.97 8.50
CA ILE A 252 7.95 8.68 9.18
C ILE A 252 7.74 7.57 8.14
N PRO A 253 8.41 6.40 8.31
CA PRO A 253 8.22 5.26 7.41
C PRO A 253 6.77 4.76 7.50
N VAL A 254 6.16 4.50 6.36
CA VAL A 254 4.73 4.10 6.28
C VAL A 254 4.44 2.79 7.01
N GLY A 255 5.45 1.93 7.15
CA GLY A 255 5.36 0.69 7.91
C GLY A 255 5.00 0.88 9.38
N PHE A 256 5.28 2.05 9.97
CA PHE A 256 4.90 2.36 11.35
C PHE A 256 3.39 2.44 11.56
N PHE A 257 2.65 2.87 10.53
CA PHE A 257 1.19 3.03 10.58
C PHE A 257 0.43 1.92 9.87
N MET A 258 1.11 0.97 9.23
CA MET A 258 0.45 -0.07 8.45
C MET A 258 -0.44 -0.98 9.29
N THR A 259 -1.52 -1.44 8.69
CA THR A 259 -2.27 -2.58 9.18
C THR A 259 -1.46 -3.84 8.88
N PRO A 260 -1.00 -4.61 9.91
CA PRO A 260 -0.17 -5.79 9.70
C PRO A 260 -0.95 -6.92 9.04
N ARG A 261 -0.24 -7.84 8.38
CA ARG A 261 -0.81 -8.93 7.56
C ARG A 261 -1.84 -9.80 8.27
N ASP A 262 -1.66 -10.07 9.55
CA ASP A 262 -2.55 -10.91 10.38
C ASP A 262 -3.94 -10.27 10.61
N ARG A 263 -4.07 -8.96 10.44
CA ARG A 263 -5.33 -8.22 10.55
C ARG A 263 -6.02 -7.96 9.21
N ILE A 264 -5.35 -8.29 8.09
CA ILE A 264 -5.89 -8.05 6.74
C ILE A 264 -6.77 -9.22 6.32
N VAL A 265 -7.98 -8.91 5.86
CA VAL A 265 -8.86 -9.88 5.21
C VAL A 265 -8.47 -10.00 3.74
N CYS A 266 -8.14 -11.22 3.32
CA CYS A 266 -7.82 -11.52 1.93
C CYS A 266 -8.81 -12.52 1.37
N PHE A 267 -9.14 -12.38 0.10
CA PHE A 267 -10.04 -13.26 -0.62
C PHE A 267 -9.31 -14.02 -1.72
N LYS A 268 -9.90 -15.12 -2.15
CA LYS A 268 -9.39 -15.94 -3.26
C LYS A 268 -10.12 -15.58 -4.55
N THR A 269 -9.49 -15.85 -5.67
CA THR A 269 -10.11 -15.67 -6.99
C THR A 269 -11.37 -16.54 -7.19
N THR A 270 -11.49 -17.63 -6.42
CA THR A 270 -12.64 -18.54 -6.41
C THR A 270 -13.79 -18.12 -5.50
N ASP A 271 -13.60 -17.09 -4.66
CA ASP A 271 -14.66 -16.62 -3.76
C ASP A 271 -15.74 -15.88 -4.57
N TYR A 272 -16.99 -15.93 -4.09
CA TYR A 272 -18.10 -15.25 -4.75
C TYR A 272 -18.13 -13.77 -4.43
N VAL A 273 -18.40 -12.96 -5.46
CA VAL A 273 -18.41 -11.48 -5.33
C VAL A 273 -19.43 -11.00 -4.31
N GLU A 274 -20.60 -11.64 -4.23
CA GLU A 274 -21.65 -11.29 -3.25
C GLU A 274 -21.21 -11.51 -1.82
N ASP A 275 -20.55 -12.64 -1.54
CA ASP A 275 -20.05 -12.97 -0.20
C ASP A 275 -18.96 -11.97 0.25
N ILE A 276 -18.11 -11.55 -0.70
CA ILE A 276 -17.10 -10.51 -0.47
C ILE A 276 -17.75 -9.16 -0.17
N GLN A 277 -18.75 -8.76 -0.96
CA GLN A 277 -19.48 -7.50 -0.74
C GLN A 277 -20.16 -7.45 0.63
N GLU A 278 -20.73 -8.55 1.09
CA GLU A 278 -21.32 -8.64 2.43
C GLU A 278 -20.26 -8.41 3.52
N ILE A 279 -19.10 -9.07 3.40
CA ILE A 279 -18.00 -8.92 4.36
C ILE A 279 -17.45 -7.49 4.33
N MET A 280 -17.23 -6.92 3.14
CA MET A 280 -16.74 -5.55 2.99
C MET A 280 -17.70 -4.53 3.61
N THR A 281 -19.01 -4.70 3.38
CA THR A 281 -20.06 -3.84 3.96
C THR A 281 -20.09 -3.94 5.48
N LYS A 282 -20.07 -5.16 6.03
CA LYS A 282 -20.09 -5.40 7.48
C LYS A 282 -18.85 -4.85 8.18
N LYS A 283 -17.69 -4.97 7.56
CA LYS A 283 -16.42 -4.49 8.09
C LYS A 283 -16.06 -3.06 7.66
N ARG A 284 -16.88 -2.42 6.82
CA ARG A 284 -16.67 -1.08 6.28
C ARG A 284 -15.35 -0.93 5.49
N PHE A 285 -14.90 -1.97 4.82
CA PHE A 285 -13.76 -1.89 3.92
C PHE A 285 -14.16 -1.28 2.58
N ARG A 286 -13.33 -0.39 2.04
CA ARG A 286 -13.49 0.17 0.68
C ARG A 286 -12.79 -0.69 -0.37
N ASP A 287 -11.65 -1.23 -0.02
CA ASP A 287 -10.84 -2.10 -0.86
C ASP A 287 -10.57 -3.43 -0.16
N CYS A 288 -10.40 -4.48 -0.95
CA CYS A 288 -9.99 -5.78 -0.45
C CYS A 288 -8.79 -6.30 -1.25
N LEU A 289 -7.94 -7.05 -0.59
CA LEU A 289 -6.82 -7.72 -1.23
C LEU A 289 -7.22 -9.11 -1.72
N LEU A 290 -6.83 -9.39 -2.94
CA LEU A 290 -6.96 -10.71 -3.52
C LEU A 290 -5.64 -11.47 -3.38
N TYR A 291 -5.71 -12.64 -2.82
CA TYR A 291 -4.57 -13.52 -2.73
C TYR A 291 -4.46 -14.34 -4.02
N THR A 292 -3.57 -13.92 -4.90
CA THR A 292 -3.19 -14.66 -6.10
C THR A 292 -1.90 -15.42 -5.85
N SER A 293 -1.89 -16.32 -4.85
CA SER A 293 -0.70 -17.15 -4.63
C SER A 293 -0.52 -18.13 -5.79
N PRO A 294 0.67 -18.24 -6.38
CA PRO A 294 1.03 -19.48 -7.03
C PRO A 294 0.97 -20.58 -5.96
N SER A 295 0.27 -21.67 -6.28
CA SER A 295 0.13 -22.86 -5.45
C SER A 295 1.43 -23.16 -4.68
N PRO A 296 1.38 -23.43 -3.36
CA PRO A 296 2.55 -23.94 -2.68
C PRO A 296 2.95 -25.26 -3.36
N ARG A 297 4.14 -25.29 -3.92
CA ARG A 297 4.82 -26.56 -4.21
C ARG A 297 5.39 -27.12 -2.94
#